data_4bfd725e3f50c5d4019353f62069924d
#
_entry.id   4bfd725e3f50c5d4019353f62069924d
#
_cell.length_a   1.000
_cell.length_b   1.000
_cell.length_c   1.000
_cell.angle_alpha   90.00
_cell.angle_beta   90.00
_cell.angle_gamma   90.00
#
_symmetry.space_group_name_H-M   'P 1'
#
loop_
_entity.id
_entity.type
_entity.pdbx_description
1 polymer ?
#
loop_
_entity_poly.entity_id
_entity_poly.type
_entity_poly.pdbx_seq_one_letter_code
_entity_poly.pdbx_strand_id
1 'polypeptide(L)'
;MTSRAIGGAAAFPTLSLVRNRTTRMNDTWVLVTGGTGFIAQHCILALLKSGYNVRTTVRSLAREAEVRANLKEGGAVPGDRLSFVVADLQDDRGWAEATAGCTYVLHGASPTPSGDQVREEDWIRPAVDGNLRVLRAAREAGVKRVVLTSAFGAVGAGHRSLGRPFNESDWSDLTGNVAPYQRSKTLSERAAWEFVAREGRGLELCAINPVAVMGPVLGADYSHSIRLIKQMMDGQPGCPKINSCFVDVRDVADLHVKAMTHSAAKGERFLATTGESMWMVDVARLLRERIGTAAHKVSTRVLPNWVIRWIARKNPAMRGLVPLLSVNMNSSGDKARRLLGWTPRSREDAIVATAESLIRLDLLNTSKDAAQEGPGTSSMR
;
A
#
# COMPACT_ATOMS: atom_id res chain seq x y z
N MET A 1 -49.63 -76.47 8.89
CA MET A 1 -48.45 -76.85 8.10
C MET A 1 -47.78 -75.62 7.61
N THR A 2 -46.59 -75.40 8.16
CA THR A 2 -45.38 -74.61 7.70
C THR A 2 -45.60 -73.21 7.18
N SER A 3 -45.36 -72.27 8.09
CA SER A 3 -44.95 -70.88 7.91
C SER A 3 -43.49 -70.82 7.41
N ARG A 4 -43.24 -69.92 6.46
CA ARG A 4 -41.87 -69.43 6.18
C ARG A 4 -41.92 -67.90 6.14
N ALA A 5 -41.34 -67.30 7.17
CA ALA A 5 -40.97 -65.91 7.22
C ALA A 5 -39.66 -65.69 6.49
N ILE A 6 -39.61 -64.70 5.62
CA ILE A 6 -38.33 -64.16 5.02
C ILE A 6 -38.23 -62.71 5.48
N GLY A 7 -37.33 -62.50 6.42
CA GLY A 7 -36.86 -61.15 6.80
C GLY A 7 -35.79 -60.63 5.84
N GLY A 8 -36.08 -59.53 5.16
CA GLY A 8 -35.11 -58.77 4.40
C GLY A 8 -34.84 -57.47 5.16
N ALA A 9 -33.67 -57.40 5.80
CA ALA A 9 -33.20 -56.15 6.41
C ALA A 9 -32.59 -55.26 5.30
N ALA A 10 -33.25 -54.15 4.99
CA ALA A 10 -32.74 -53.11 4.12
C ALA A 10 -31.67 -52.29 4.90
N ALA A 11 -30.43 -52.38 4.47
CA ALA A 11 -29.35 -51.51 4.96
C ALA A 11 -29.54 -50.10 4.44
N PHE A 12 -29.72 -49.14 5.35
CA PHE A 12 -29.73 -47.72 5.03
C PHE A 12 -28.26 -47.25 4.79
N PRO A 13 -27.98 -46.47 3.72
CA PRO A 13 -26.66 -45.91 3.53
C PRO A 13 -26.40 -44.85 4.59
N THR A 14 -25.30 -44.98 5.33
CA THR A 14 -24.77 -44.02 6.25
C THR A 14 -24.44 -42.72 5.49
N LEU A 15 -25.22 -41.66 5.72
CA LEU A 15 -24.93 -40.31 5.31
C LEU A 15 -23.61 -39.88 5.98
N SER A 16 -22.52 -39.82 5.21
CA SER A 16 -21.30 -39.17 5.64
C SER A 16 -21.58 -37.67 5.82
N LEU A 17 -21.64 -37.26 7.07
CA LEU A 17 -21.64 -35.83 7.43
C LEU A 17 -20.37 -35.17 6.89
N VAL A 18 -20.49 -34.52 5.74
CA VAL A 18 -19.52 -33.54 5.29
C VAL A 18 -19.58 -32.40 6.32
N ARG A 19 -18.69 -32.48 7.31
CA ARG A 19 -18.43 -31.36 8.23
C ARG A 19 -17.99 -30.18 7.38
N ASN A 20 -18.90 -29.27 7.10
CA ASN A 20 -18.57 -27.90 6.70
C ASN A 20 -17.72 -27.28 7.83
N ARG A 21 -16.39 -27.41 7.73
CA ARG A 21 -15.47 -26.65 8.57
C ARG A 21 -15.66 -25.18 8.19
N THR A 22 -16.55 -24.48 8.85
CA THR A 22 -16.43 -23.01 8.97
C THR A 22 -15.11 -22.76 9.69
N THR A 23 -14.06 -22.54 8.92
CA THR A 23 -12.74 -22.16 9.45
C THR A 23 -12.96 -20.91 10.28
N ARG A 24 -12.79 -21.00 11.61
CA ARG A 24 -12.88 -19.83 12.47
C ARG A 24 -11.79 -18.85 12.03
N MET A 25 -12.06 -17.54 12.04
CA MET A 25 -11.06 -16.52 11.66
C MET A 25 -9.75 -16.70 12.43
N ASN A 26 -9.81 -17.13 13.69
CA ASN A 26 -8.65 -17.42 14.53
C ASN A 26 -7.74 -18.56 14.02
N ASP A 27 -8.19 -19.39 13.06
CA ASP A 27 -7.37 -20.45 12.46
C ASP A 27 -6.83 -20.05 11.08
N THR A 28 -7.21 -18.86 10.57
CA THR A 28 -6.83 -18.39 9.23
C THR A 28 -5.53 -17.61 9.27
N TRP A 29 -4.55 -18.09 8.51
CA TRP A 29 -3.27 -17.39 8.30
C TRP A 29 -3.33 -16.51 7.07
N VAL A 30 -2.85 -15.27 7.22
CA VAL A 30 -2.70 -14.28 6.15
C VAL A 30 -1.23 -13.88 6.05
N LEU A 31 -0.65 -14.00 4.86
CA LEU A 31 0.67 -13.45 4.60
C LEU A 31 0.54 -11.96 4.26
N VAL A 32 1.30 -11.11 4.96
CA VAL A 32 1.51 -9.70 4.61
C VAL A 32 2.96 -9.52 4.20
N THR A 33 3.24 -9.24 2.93
CA THR A 33 4.61 -9.08 2.48
C THR A 33 5.14 -7.68 2.77
N GLY A 34 6.43 -7.60 3.16
CA GLY A 34 7.09 -6.33 3.43
C GLY A 34 6.66 -5.68 4.75
N GLY A 35 6.74 -6.43 5.85
CA GLY A 35 6.24 -6.05 7.18
C GLY A 35 6.82 -4.78 7.78
N THR A 36 7.92 -4.25 7.26
CA THR A 36 8.46 -2.94 7.66
C THR A 36 7.77 -1.76 6.96
N GLY A 37 6.99 -2.02 5.89
CA GLY A 37 6.38 -0.98 5.07
C GLY A 37 5.17 -0.32 5.75
N PHE A 38 4.97 0.96 5.47
CA PHE A 38 3.93 1.79 6.07
C PHE A 38 2.51 1.19 5.94
N ILE A 39 2.09 0.83 4.72
CA ILE A 39 0.77 0.20 4.47
C ILE A 39 0.73 -1.20 5.10
N ALA A 40 1.81 -1.97 4.97
CA ALA A 40 1.86 -3.35 5.46
C ALA A 40 1.64 -3.42 6.98
N GLN A 41 2.27 -2.54 7.77
CA GLN A 41 2.07 -2.49 9.21
C GLN A 41 0.62 -2.21 9.60
N HIS A 42 -0.06 -1.29 8.91
CA HIS A 42 -1.48 -1.03 9.12
C HIS A 42 -2.39 -2.19 8.69
N CYS A 43 -2.01 -2.91 7.62
CA CYS A 43 -2.68 -4.17 7.26
C CYS A 43 -2.52 -5.24 8.35
N ILE A 44 -1.32 -5.38 8.92
CA ILE A 44 -1.07 -6.29 10.05
C ILE A 44 -1.95 -5.91 11.24
N LEU A 45 -2.00 -4.62 11.61
CA LEU A 45 -2.87 -4.12 12.69
C LEU A 45 -4.35 -4.45 12.44
N ALA A 46 -4.84 -4.20 11.23
CA ALA A 46 -6.24 -4.46 10.85
C ALA A 46 -6.57 -5.96 10.91
N LEU A 47 -5.67 -6.83 10.42
CA LEU A 47 -5.84 -8.27 10.45
C LEU A 47 -5.85 -8.83 11.87
N LEU A 48 -4.89 -8.42 12.71
CA LEU A 48 -4.80 -8.84 14.11
C LEU A 48 -6.03 -8.40 14.90
N LYS A 49 -6.52 -7.18 14.68
CA LYS A 49 -7.77 -6.68 15.27
C LYS A 49 -8.99 -7.50 14.84
N SER A 50 -9.00 -7.96 13.59
CA SER A 50 -10.05 -8.82 13.04
C SER A 50 -9.92 -10.30 13.43
N GLY A 51 -8.91 -10.68 14.25
CA GLY A 51 -8.75 -12.04 14.77
C GLY A 51 -7.98 -12.99 13.86
N TYR A 52 -7.34 -12.53 12.79
CA TYR A 52 -6.49 -13.34 11.92
C TYR A 52 -5.12 -13.61 12.54
N ASN A 53 -4.52 -14.73 12.15
CA ASN A 53 -3.09 -14.95 12.32
C ASN A 53 -2.34 -14.33 11.15
N VAL A 54 -1.23 -13.69 11.42
CA VAL A 54 -0.45 -12.98 10.40
C VAL A 54 0.95 -13.55 10.31
N ARG A 55 1.37 -13.88 9.12
CA ARG A 55 2.78 -14.06 8.78
C ARG A 55 3.24 -12.86 7.99
N THR A 56 4.44 -12.35 8.28
CA THR A 56 4.97 -11.22 7.51
C THR A 56 6.40 -11.49 7.04
N THR A 57 6.76 -10.91 5.90
CA THR A 57 8.13 -11.03 5.39
C THR A 57 8.96 -9.81 5.76
N VAL A 58 10.21 -10.06 6.10
CA VAL A 58 11.26 -9.06 6.29
C VAL A 58 12.51 -9.51 5.54
N ARG A 59 13.37 -8.56 5.12
CA ARG A 59 14.64 -8.91 4.47
C ARG A 59 15.68 -9.45 5.46
N SER A 60 15.50 -9.16 6.75
CA SER A 60 16.33 -9.66 7.84
C SER A 60 15.50 -9.73 9.12
N LEU A 61 15.64 -10.82 9.88
CA LEU A 61 14.99 -10.97 11.20
C LEU A 61 15.44 -9.92 12.22
N ALA A 62 16.58 -9.26 12.01
CA ALA A 62 17.00 -8.11 12.82
C ALA A 62 15.96 -6.98 12.84
N ARG A 63 15.06 -6.91 11.82
CA ARG A 63 13.97 -5.93 11.76
C ARG A 63 12.71 -6.34 12.54
N GLU A 64 12.63 -7.56 13.09
CA GLU A 64 11.44 -8.02 13.82
C GLU A 64 11.13 -7.14 15.03
N ALA A 65 12.13 -6.83 15.84
CA ALA A 65 11.95 -6.00 17.04
C ALA A 65 11.37 -4.62 16.71
N GLU A 66 11.83 -4.01 15.63
CA GLU A 66 11.32 -2.74 15.12
C GLU A 66 9.85 -2.85 14.70
N VAL A 67 9.51 -3.87 13.90
CA VAL A 67 8.12 -4.07 13.45
C VAL A 67 7.20 -4.28 14.66
N ARG A 68 7.61 -5.09 15.64
CA ARG A 68 6.82 -5.30 16.87
C ARG A 68 6.65 -4.01 17.69
N ALA A 69 7.70 -3.18 17.78
CA ALA A 69 7.62 -1.87 18.44
C ALA A 69 6.62 -0.94 17.73
N ASN A 70 6.68 -0.87 16.41
CA ASN A 70 5.77 -0.07 15.60
C ASN A 70 4.31 -0.56 15.73
N LEU A 71 4.07 -1.86 15.74
CA LEU A 71 2.73 -2.43 15.96
C LEU A 71 2.20 -2.12 17.35
N LYS A 72 3.08 -2.10 18.37
CA LYS A 72 2.73 -1.69 19.74
C LYS A 72 2.33 -0.19 19.77
N GLU A 73 3.06 0.67 19.06
CA GLU A 73 2.70 2.08 18.88
C GLU A 73 1.31 2.20 18.23
N GLY A 74 0.99 1.31 17.27
CA GLY A 74 -0.34 1.19 16.65
C GLY A 74 -1.41 0.53 17.55
N GLY A 75 -1.09 0.21 18.81
CA GLY A 75 -2.03 -0.34 19.78
C GLY A 75 -2.21 -1.87 19.74
N ALA A 76 -1.28 -2.62 19.12
CA ALA A 76 -1.35 -4.08 19.09
C ALA A 76 -0.15 -4.75 19.77
N VAL A 77 -0.44 -5.81 20.54
CA VAL A 77 0.57 -6.74 21.09
C VAL A 77 0.24 -8.13 20.54
N PRO A 78 0.79 -8.51 19.37
CA PRO A 78 0.30 -9.65 18.60
C PRO A 78 0.59 -11.03 19.23
N GLY A 79 1.59 -11.17 20.12
CA GLY A 79 1.99 -12.46 20.67
C GLY A 79 2.31 -13.49 19.57
N ASP A 80 1.78 -14.72 19.72
CA ASP A 80 1.98 -15.84 18.79
C ASP A 80 1.17 -15.70 17.49
N ARG A 81 0.28 -14.73 17.40
CA ARG A 81 -0.50 -14.46 16.17
C ARG A 81 0.28 -13.72 15.10
N LEU A 82 1.54 -13.37 15.33
CA LEU A 82 2.44 -12.76 14.35
C LEU A 82 3.75 -13.54 14.25
N SER A 83 4.03 -14.05 13.06
CA SER A 83 5.30 -14.70 12.73
C SER A 83 6.03 -13.97 11.60
N PHE A 84 7.35 -14.15 11.55
CA PHE A 84 8.23 -13.51 10.58
C PHE A 84 8.95 -14.56 9.74
N VAL A 85 9.11 -14.27 8.44
CA VAL A 85 9.89 -15.09 7.51
C VAL A 85 10.81 -14.17 6.73
N VAL A 86 12.05 -14.62 6.48
CA VAL A 86 12.99 -13.88 5.63
C VAL A 86 12.64 -14.15 4.17
N ALA A 87 12.32 -13.09 3.42
CA ALA A 87 12.13 -13.17 1.97
C ALA A 87 12.44 -11.82 1.32
N ASP A 88 13.07 -11.86 0.14
CA ASP A 88 13.37 -10.68 -0.67
C ASP A 88 12.72 -10.83 -2.04
N LEU A 89 12.16 -9.74 -2.59
CA LEU A 89 11.57 -9.72 -3.93
C LEU A 89 12.59 -10.01 -5.04
N GLN A 90 13.87 -9.88 -4.76
CA GLN A 90 14.96 -10.15 -5.70
C GLN A 90 15.57 -11.56 -5.56
N ASP A 91 15.08 -12.39 -4.62
CA ASP A 91 15.56 -13.74 -4.35
C ASP A 91 14.37 -14.71 -4.32
N ASP A 92 14.56 -15.93 -4.82
CA ASP A 92 13.51 -16.96 -4.81
C ASP A 92 13.34 -17.63 -3.44
N ARG A 93 14.34 -17.52 -2.56
CA ARG A 93 14.33 -18.13 -1.23
C ARG A 93 13.29 -17.49 -0.30
N GLY A 94 12.75 -18.29 0.62
CA GLY A 94 11.83 -17.88 1.66
C GLY A 94 10.37 -17.78 1.23
N TRP A 95 10.03 -17.66 -0.06
CA TRP A 95 8.65 -17.46 -0.50
C TRP A 95 7.77 -18.68 -0.32
N ALA A 96 8.30 -19.88 -0.51
CA ALA A 96 7.57 -21.13 -0.25
C ALA A 96 7.20 -21.24 1.23
N GLU A 97 8.14 -20.95 2.14
CA GLU A 97 7.90 -20.90 3.58
C GLU A 97 6.90 -19.79 3.95
N ALA A 98 7.08 -18.61 3.38
CA ALA A 98 6.20 -17.47 3.66
C ALA A 98 4.74 -17.75 3.30
N THR A 99 4.48 -18.43 2.18
CA THR A 99 3.11 -18.72 1.71
C THR A 99 2.51 -20.00 2.29
N ALA A 100 3.32 -20.90 2.85
CA ALA A 100 2.86 -22.21 3.34
C ALA A 100 1.73 -22.09 4.37
N GLY A 101 0.59 -22.74 4.11
CA GLY A 101 -0.58 -22.73 4.99
C GLY A 101 -1.32 -21.40 5.08
N CYS A 102 -0.94 -20.38 4.32
CA CYS A 102 -1.68 -19.12 4.25
C CYS A 102 -2.89 -19.26 3.32
N THR A 103 -4.04 -18.78 3.78
CA THR A 103 -5.26 -18.74 2.95
C THR A 103 -5.25 -17.55 2.02
N TYR A 104 -4.69 -16.44 2.46
CA TYR A 104 -4.66 -15.17 1.73
C TYR A 104 -3.28 -14.54 1.78
N VAL A 105 -3.00 -13.68 0.78
CA VAL A 105 -1.78 -12.85 0.74
C VAL A 105 -2.19 -11.40 0.52
N LEU A 106 -1.74 -10.49 1.40
CA LEU A 106 -1.73 -9.05 1.15
C LEU A 106 -0.31 -8.69 0.68
N HIS A 107 -0.18 -8.46 -0.62
CA HIS A 107 1.13 -8.21 -1.22
C HIS A 107 1.44 -6.72 -1.28
N GLY A 108 2.03 -6.19 -0.19
CA GLY A 108 2.42 -4.79 -0.04
C GLY A 108 3.89 -4.50 -0.34
N ALA A 109 4.74 -5.52 -0.37
CA ALA A 109 6.15 -5.34 -0.68
C ALA A 109 6.36 -4.77 -2.09
N SER A 110 7.21 -3.77 -2.19
CA SER A 110 7.62 -3.17 -3.46
C SER A 110 9.09 -2.79 -3.37
N PRO A 111 9.92 -3.15 -4.37
CA PRO A 111 11.31 -2.74 -4.34
C PRO A 111 11.39 -1.22 -4.49
N THR A 112 12.27 -0.61 -3.70
CA THR A 112 12.64 0.79 -3.84
C THR A 112 14.14 0.82 -4.10
N PRO A 113 14.58 1.14 -5.32
CA PRO A 113 15.98 1.26 -5.61
C PRO A 113 16.64 2.33 -4.75
N SER A 114 17.88 2.09 -4.37
CA SER A 114 18.73 3.02 -3.60
C SER A 114 19.99 3.32 -4.37
N GLY A 115 20.56 4.53 -4.14
CA GLY A 115 21.77 5.00 -4.79
C GLY A 115 21.55 6.19 -5.72
N ASP A 116 22.65 6.83 -6.14
CA ASP A 116 22.63 8.12 -6.85
C ASP A 116 22.35 7.98 -8.36
N GLN A 117 22.55 6.79 -8.93
CA GLN A 117 22.41 6.52 -10.37
C GLN A 117 21.39 5.40 -10.63
N VAL A 118 20.15 5.59 -10.18
CA VAL A 118 19.07 4.63 -10.40
C VAL A 118 18.55 4.75 -11.83
N ARG A 119 18.69 3.67 -12.62
CA ARG A 119 18.16 3.55 -13.98
C ARG A 119 16.68 3.13 -13.94
N GLU A 120 15.96 3.37 -15.03
CA GLU A 120 14.56 2.95 -15.15
C GLU A 120 14.38 1.43 -14.96
N GLU A 121 15.31 0.65 -15.49
CA GLU A 121 15.31 -0.82 -15.38
C GLU A 121 15.41 -1.30 -13.93
N ASP A 122 16.11 -0.55 -13.06
CA ASP A 122 16.29 -0.88 -11.64
C ASP A 122 14.96 -0.72 -10.86
N TRP A 123 13.99 -0.01 -11.42
CA TRP A 123 12.62 0.07 -10.93
C TRP A 123 11.72 -1.02 -11.50
N ILE A 124 11.77 -1.25 -12.82
CA ILE A 124 10.79 -2.05 -13.54
C ILE A 124 11.02 -3.54 -13.28
N ARG A 125 12.22 -4.04 -13.58
CA ARG A 125 12.52 -5.46 -13.51
C ARG A 125 12.30 -6.04 -12.11
N PRO A 126 12.86 -5.47 -11.02
CA PRO A 126 12.61 -6.00 -9.68
C PRO A 126 11.13 -5.94 -9.26
N ALA A 127 10.37 -4.94 -9.72
CA ALA A 127 8.95 -4.84 -9.41
C ALA A 127 8.12 -5.90 -10.14
N VAL A 128 8.40 -6.17 -11.41
CA VAL A 128 7.71 -7.20 -12.21
C VAL A 128 8.08 -8.58 -11.70
N ASP A 129 9.38 -8.90 -11.64
CA ASP A 129 9.87 -10.22 -11.23
C ASP A 129 9.48 -10.55 -9.80
N GLY A 130 9.54 -9.55 -8.90
CA GLY A 130 9.14 -9.70 -7.50
C GLY A 130 7.65 -10.02 -7.34
N ASN A 131 6.77 -9.31 -8.05
CA ASN A 131 5.34 -9.61 -8.05
C ASN A 131 5.06 -11.04 -8.56
N LEU A 132 5.68 -11.42 -9.69
CA LEU A 132 5.49 -12.74 -10.26
C LEU A 132 6.02 -13.85 -9.34
N ARG A 133 7.10 -13.60 -8.62
CA ARG A 133 7.68 -14.51 -7.63
C ARG A 133 6.69 -14.81 -6.50
N VAL A 134 6.09 -13.78 -5.93
CA VAL A 134 5.07 -13.92 -4.88
C VAL A 134 3.82 -14.63 -5.42
N LEU A 135 3.35 -14.30 -6.61
CA LEU A 135 2.18 -14.93 -7.22
C LEU A 135 2.41 -16.42 -7.51
N ARG A 136 3.60 -16.79 -8.00
CA ARG A 136 3.97 -18.21 -8.19
C ARG A 136 3.96 -18.96 -6.87
N ALA A 137 4.61 -18.44 -5.84
CA ALA A 137 4.63 -19.06 -4.53
C ALA A 137 3.22 -19.18 -3.91
N ALA A 138 2.38 -18.15 -4.05
CA ALA A 138 1.00 -18.18 -3.58
C ALA A 138 0.17 -19.26 -4.32
N ARG A 139 0.32 -19.38 -5.65
CA ARG A 139 -0.32 -20.43 -6.44
C ARG A 139 0.10 -21.82 -6.00
N GLU A 140 1.41 -22.06 -5.86
CA GLU A 140 1.96 -23.36 -5.44
C GLU A 140 1.48 -23.77 -4.04
N ALA A 141 1.35 -22.79 -3.14
CA ALA A 141 0.87 -23.02 -1.78
C ALA A 141 -0.68 -23.16 -1.68
N GLY A 142 -1.41 -23.04 -2.79
CA GLY A 142 -2.88 -23.13 -2.80
C GLY A 142 -3.57 -21.95 -2.13
N VAL A 143 -2.93 -20.77 -2.11
CA VAL A 143 -3.54 -19.52 -1.63
C VAL A 143 -4.81 -19.22 -2.41
N LYS A 144 -5.89 -18.87 -1.72
CA LYS A 144 -7.16 -18.55 -2.36
C LYS A 144 -7.11 -17.23 -3.13
N ARG A 145 -6.61 -16.16 -2.51
CA ARG A 145 -6.56 -14.83 -3.12
C ARG A 145 -5.32 -14.06 -2.70
N VAL A 146 -4.75 -13.36 -3.68
CA VAL A 146 -3.75 -12.31 -3.46
C VAL A 146 -4.42 -10.95 -3.63
N VAL A 147 -4.24 -10.05 -2.66
CA VAL A 147 -4.58 -8.62 -2.77
C VAL A 147 -3.28 -7.86 -2.98
N LEU A 148 -3.09 -7.36 -4.19
CA LEU A 148 -1.88 -6.65 -4.61
C LEU A 148 -2.00 -5.16 -4.28
N THR A 149 -1.07 -4.61 -3.54
CA THR A 149 -0.91 -3.16 -3.38
C THR A 149 -0.19 -2.59 -4.59
N SER A 150 -0.96 -2.09 -5.56
CA SER A 150 -0.46 -1.31 -6.67
C SER A 150 -0.35 0.16 -6.29
N ALA A 151 -0.68 1.09 -7.18
CA ALA A 151 -0.69 2.52 -6.92
C ALA A 151 -1.58 3.25 -7.93
N PHE A 152 -2.03 4.46 -7.59
CA PHE A 152 -2.65 5.39 -8.56
C PHE A 152 -1.71 5.68 -9.75
N GLY A 153 -0.40 5.54 -9.54
CA GLY A 153 0.59 5.60 -10.61
C GLY A 153 0.42 4.59 -11.74
N ALA A 154 -0.37 3.51 -11.53
CA ALA A 154 -0.76 2.57 -12.60
C ALA A 154 -2.08 2.96 -13.29
N VAL A 155 -2.73 4.03 -12.84
CA VAL A 155 -4.05 4.49 -13.34
C VAL A 155 -3.95 5.82 -14.07
N GLY A 156 -3.35 6.85 -13.42
CA GLY A 156 -3.44 8.22 -13.89
C GLY A 156 -2.16 8.82 -14.47
N ALA A 157 -1.01 8.12 -14.44
CA ALA A 157 0.24 8.67 -14.93
C ALA A 157 0.25 8.80 -16.48
N GLY A 158 0.92 9.84 -16.99
CA GLY A 158 1.04 10.13 -18.41
C GLY A 158 -0.14 10.92 -18.99
N HIS A 159 -1.29 10.91 -18.35
CA HIS A 159 -2.46 11.69 -18.79
C HIS A 159 -2.34 13.17 -18.36
N ARG A 160 -2.78 14.09 -19.22
CA ARG A 160 -2.89 15.52 -18.87
C ARG A 160 -4.20 15.82 -18.14
N SER A 161 -5.30 15.32 -18.65
CA SER A 161 -6.66 15.39 -18.07
C SER A 161 -7.58 14.49 -18.88
N LEU A 162 -8.54 13.84 -18.21
CA LEU A 162 -9.57 13.04 -18.90
C LEU A 162 -10.91 13.79 -19.01
N GLY A 163 -11.02 15.03 -18.49
CA GLY A 163 -12.31 15.74 -18.40
C GLY A 163 -13.29 15.12 -17.38
N ARG A 164 -12.91 14.04 -16.73
CA ARG A 164 -13.64 13.35 -15.67
C ARG A 164 -12.66 12.82 -14.60
N PRO A 165 -13.15 12.46 -13.41
CA PRO A 165 -12.32 11.75 -12.43
C PRO A 165 -11.78 10.42 -12.98
N PHE A 166 -10.54 10.08 -12.61
CA PHE A 166 -9.97 8.77 -12.87
C PHE A 166 -10.72 7.68 -12.12
N ASN A 167 -10.86 6.52 -12.72
CA ASN A 167 -11.47 5.33 -12.12
C ASN A 167 -10.69 4.05 -12.45
N GLU A 168 -11.17 2.91 -12.01
CA GLU A 168 -10.50 1.62 -12.12
C GLU A 168 -10.37 1.06 -13.55
N SER A 169 -11.12 1.60 -14.52
CA SER A 169 -10.98 1.23 -15.94
C SER A 169 -9.78 1.90 -16.61
N ASP A 170 -9.25 2.96 -16.01
CA ASP A 170 -8.14 3.71 -16.57
C ASP A 170 -6.80 3.02 -16.30
N TRP A 171 -5.91 3.13 -17.27
CA TRP A 171 -4.52 2.74 -17.17
C TRP A 171 -3.62 3.90 -17.54
N SER A 172 -2.48 4.01 -16.86
CA SER A 172 -1.48 5.02 -17.18
C SER A 172 -1.02 4.93 -18.64
N ASP A 173 -0.89 6.09 -19.27
CA ASP A 173 -0.36 6.22 -20.63
C ASP A 173 1.19 6.21 -20.58
N LEU A 174 1.77 5.07 -20.94
CA LEU A 174 3.22 4.88 -20.93
C LEU A 174 3.93 5.45 -22.17
N THR A 175 3.19 6.03 -23.14
CA THR A 175 3.79 6.69 -24.31
C THR A 175 4.33 8.08 -23.99
N GLY A 176 3.81 8.70 -22.91
CA GLY A 176 4.22 10.01 -22.42
C GLY A 176 5.46 9.97 -21.50
N ASN A 177 5.82 11.14 -20.98
CA ASN A 177 6.88 11.28 -19.98
C ASN A 177 6.39 10.81 -18.59
N VAL A 178 6.51 9.50 -18.33
CA VAL A 178 6.11 8.86 -17.08
C VAL A 178 7.35 8.55 -16.26
N ALA A 179 7.35 8.94 -14.98
CA ALA A 179 8.49 8.66 -14.11
C ALA A 179 8.67 7.14 -13.89
N PRO A 180 9.91 6.67 -13.66
CA PRO A 180 10.22 5.23 -13.54
C PRO A 180 9.37 4.48 -12.52
N TYR A 181 9.05 5.11 -11.39
CA TYR A 181 8.17 4.52 -10.38
C TYR A 181 6.76 4.21 -10.92
N GLN A 182 6.09 5.17 -11.57
CA GLN A 182 4.75 4.96 -12.12
C GLN A 182 4.77 3.92 -13.23
N ARG A 183 5.80 3.94 -14.07
CA ARG A 183 6.00 2.94 -15.12
C ARG A 183 6.17 1.54 -14.51
N SER A 184 6.98 1.40 -13.47
CA SER A 184 7.19 0.11 -12.78
C SER A 184 5.89 -0.41 -12.17
N LYS A 185 5.09 0.45 -11.53
CA LYS A 185 3.79 0.06 -10.97
C LYS A 185 2.79 -0.38 -12.04
N THR A 186 2.74 0.32 -13.17
CA THR A 186 1.86 -0.06 -14.28
C THR A 186 2.24 -1.42 -14.86
N LEU A 187 3.52 -1.62 -15.14
CA LEU A 187 3.99 -2.86 -15.77
C LEU A 187 3.90 -4.05 -14.82
N SER A 188 4.23 -3.87 -13.53
CA SER A 188 4.13 -4.95 -12.56
C SER A 188 2.67 -5.36 -12.28
N GLU A 189 1.73 -4.42 -12.26
CA GLU A 189 0.30 -4.74 -12.12
C GLU A 189 -0.23 -5.47 -13.36
N ARG A 190 0.11 -5.00 -14.58
CA ARG A 190 -0.27 -5.68 -15.83
C ARG A 190 0.28 -7.11 -15.86
N ALA A 191 1.55 -7.31 -15.49
CA ALA A 191 2.17 -8.63 -15.44
C ALA A 191 1.47 -9.56 -14.42
N ALA A 192 1.01 -9.02 -13.28
CA ALA A 192 0.25 -9.80 -12.30
C ALA A 192 -1.10 -10.28 -12.86
N TRP A 193 -1.84 -9.42 -13.57
CA TRP A 193 -3.10 -9.79 -14.23
C TRP A 193 -2.88 -10.82 -15.33
N GLU A 194 -1.85 -10.65 -16.17
CA GLU A 194 -1.51 -11.59 -17.21
C GLU A 194 -1.13 -12.97 -16.65
N PHE A 195 -0.33 -13.00 -15.57
CA PHE A 195 0.03 -14.24 -14.90
C PHE A 195 -1.20 -14.99 -14.39
N VAL A 196 -2.11 -14.31 -13.70
CA VAL A 196 -3.31 -14.96 -13.15
C VAL A 196 -4.22 -15.47 -14.27
N ALA A 197 -4.36 -14.72 -15.35
CA ALA A 197 -5.17 -15.15 -16.51
C ALA A 197 -4.61 -16.39 -17.21
N ARG A 198 -3.29 -16.50 -17.35
CA ARG A 198 -2.63 -17.59 -18.10
C ARG A 198 -2.22 -18.76 -17.22
N GLU A 199 -1.73 -18.49 -16.02
CA GLU A 199 -1.04 -19.45 -15.17
C GLU A 199 -1.65 -19.58 -13.77
N GLY A 200 -2.67 -18.79 -13.42
CA GLY A 200 -3.17 -18.67 -12.04
C GLY A 200 -3.75 -19.95 -11.44
N ARG A 201 -4.23 -20.91 -12.25
CA ARG A 201 -4.76 -22.21 -11.82
C ARG A 201 -5.76 -22.10 -10.66
N GLY A 202 -6.64 -21.09 -10.70
CA GLY A 202 -7.63 -20.84 -9.66
C GLY A 202 -7.23 -19.83 -8.59
N LEU A 203 -5.98 -19.34 -8.56
CA LEU A 203 -5.58 -18.23 -7.72
C LEU A 203 -6.37 -16.98 -8.10
N GLU A 204 -7.03 -16.37 -7.12
CA GLU A 204 -7.76 -15.11 -7.32
C GLU A 204 -6.82 -13.92 -7.09
N LEU A 205 -6.97 -12.87 -7.90
CA LEU A 205 -6.25 -11.60 -7.76
C LEU A 205 -7.25 -10.46 -7.57
N CYS A 206 -6.88 -9.51 -6.70
CA CYS A 206 -7.49 -8.20 -6.57
C CYS A 206 -6.37 -7.17 -6.46
N ALA A 207 -6.51 -5.99 -7.08
CA ALA A 207 -5.54 -4.92 -6.95
C ALA A 207 -6.14 -3.71 -6.24
N ILE A 208 -5.41 -3.17 -5.26
CA ILE A 208 -5.71 -1.89 -4.63
C ILE A 208 -4.74 -0.86 -5.18
N ASN A 209 -5.27 0.25 -5.69
CA ASN A 209 -4.51 1.36 -6.27
C ASN A 209 -4.65 2.62 -5.38
N PRO A 210 -3.85 2.75 -4.32
CA PRO A 210 -3.93 3.92 -3.46
C PRO A 210 -3.43 5.18 -4.18
N VAL A 211 -4.08 6.30 -3.88
CA VAL A 211 -3.55 7.65 -4.12
C VAL A 211 -2.45 7.97 -3.10
N ALA A 212 -2.13 9.25 -2.87
CA ALA A 212 -1.15 9.61 -1.84
C ALA A 212 -1.65 9.19 -0.45
N VAL A 213 -0.96 8.21 0.16
CA VAL A 213 -1.35 7.61 1.44
C VAL A 213 -0.81 8.44 2.59
N MET A 214 -1.72 8.96 3.40
CA MET A 214 -1.49 9.74 4.62
C MET A 214 -1.94 8.94 5.85
N GLY A 215 -1.83 9.53 7.04
CA GLY A 215 -2.27 8.91 8.28
C GLY A 215 -1.13 8.70 9.26
N PRO A 216 -1.40 8.12 10.43
CA PRO A 216 -0.43 8.04 11.50
C PRO A 216 0.74 7.14 11.12
N VAL A 217 1.96 7.66 11.23
CA VAL A 217 3.18 6.85 11.16
C VAL A 217 3.40 6.11 12.47
N LEU A 218 3.99 4.93 12.39
CA LEU A 218 4.25 4.05 13.52
C LEU A 218 5.73 4.00 13.91
N GLY A 219 6.58 4.61 13.10
CA GLY A 219 8.03 4.66 13.29
C GLY A 219 8.69 5.51 12.21
N ALA A 220 10.03 5.50 12.17
CA ALA A 220 10.81 6.35 11.27
C ALA A 220 10.85 5.86 9.80
N ASP A 221 10.47 4.61 9.53
CA ASP A 221 10.40 4.05 8.17
C ASP A 221 9.00 4.29 7.56
N TYR A 222 8.85 5.40 6.86
CA TYR A 222 7.59 5.85 6.29
C TYR A 222 7.68 6.15 4.80
N SER A 223 6.51 6.24 4.14
CA SER A 223 6.38 6.39 2.69
C SER A 223 6.79 7.77 2.17
N HIS A 224 7.00 7.85 0.84
CA HIS A 224 7.26 9.13 0.16
C HIS A 224 6.14 10.16 0.36
N SER A 225 4.88 9.73 0.48
CA SER A 225 3.75 10.63 0.72
C SER A 225 3.87 11.34 2.08
N ILE A 226 4.32 10.62 3.10
CA ILE A 226 4.55 11.19 4.45
C ILE A 226 5.67 12.23 4.41
N ARG A 227 6.74 11.99 3.61
CA ARG A 227 7.82 12.96 3.45
C ARG A 227 7.34 14.33 2.96
N LEU A 228 6.28 14.37 2.15
CA LEU A 228 5.67 15.62 1.71
C LEU A 228 5.20 16.46 2.92
N ILE A 229 4.44 15.85 3.83
CA ILE A 229 3.97 16.54 5.04
C ILE A 229 5.14 16.91 5.94
N LYS A 230 6.10 16.00 6.14
CA LYS A 230 7.31 16.28 6.91
C LYS A 230 8.07 17.50 6.35
N GLN A 231 8.32 17.56 5.05
CA GLN A 231 9.01 18.70 4.42
C GLN A 231 8.25 20.02 4.60
N MET A 232 6.92 19.98 4.53
CA MET A 232 6.08 21.16 4.82
C MET A 232 6.24 21.61 6.28
N MET A 233 6.18 20.67 7.22
CA MET A 233 6.34 20.93 8.66
C MET A 233 7.75 21.39 9.02
N ASP A 234 8.78 20.88 8.34
CA ASP A 234 10.17 21.29 8.51
C ASP A 234 10.49 22.68 7.91
N GLY A 235 9.52 23.28 7.17
CA GLY A 235 9.66 24.67 6.70
C GLY A 235 10.12 24.80 5.25
N GLN A 236 9.71 23.92 4.35
CA GLN A 236 9.97 24.12 2.91
C GLN A 236 9.51 25.53 2.45
N PRO A 237 10.20 26.18 1.49
CA PRO A 237 10.03 27.61 1.20
C PRO A 237 8.69 28.00 0.55
N GLY A 238 7.89 27.02 0.12
CA GLY A 238 6.58 27.25 -0.46
C GLY A 238 5.98 26.01 -1.13
N CYS A 239 4.75 26.17 -1.61
CA CYS A 239 3.96 25.10 -2.19
C CYS A 239 4.03 25.13 -3.71
N PRO A 240 4.49 24.05 -4.39
CA PRO A 240 4.33 23.92 -5.83
C PRO A 240 2.84 23.87 -6.19
N LYS A 241 2.48 24.34 -7.37
CA LYS A 241 1.10 24.29 -7.88
C LYS A 241 0.77 22.86 -8.35
N ILE A 242 0.76 21.92 -7.40
CA ILE A 242 0.46 20.50 -7.59
C ILE A 242 -0.83 20.19 -6.84
N ASN A 243 -1.63 19.36 -7.48
CA ASN A 243 -2.90 18.86 -6.97
C ASN A 243 -2.80 17.35 -6.79
N SER A 244 -3.30 16.81 -5.67
CA SER A 244 -3.24 15.38 -5.37
C SER A 244 -4.48 14.91 -4.61
N CYS A 245 -4.87 13.67 -4.81
CA CYS A 245 -5.83 12.98 -3.94
C CYS A 245 -5.09 12.34 -2.77
N PHE A 246 -5.77 12.23 -1.64
CA PHE A 246 -5.24 11.64 -0.41
C PHE A 246 -6.18 10.57 0.12
N VAL A 247 -5.62 9.63 0.88
CA VAL A 247 -6.37 8.58 1.57
C VAL A 247 -5.64 8.21 2.86
N ASP A 248 -6.41 7.85 3.89
CA ASP A 248 -5.84 7.40 5.17
C ASP A 248 -5.33 5.96 5.05
N VAL A 249 -4.15 5.70 5.58
CA VAL A 249 -3.51 4.37 5.59
C VAL A 249 -4.36 3.31 6.31
N ARG A 250 -5.11 3.72 7.34
CA ARG A 250 -6.02 2.84 8.09
C ARG A 250 -7.18 2.39 7.20
N ASP A 251 -7.64 3.26 6.30
CA ASP A 251 -8.71 2.95 5.36
C ASP A 251 -8.19 2.17 4.15
N VAL A 252 -6.94 2.41 3.75
CA VAL A 252 -6.26 1.54 2.78
C VAL A 252 -6.15 0.11 3.34
N ALA A 253 -5.75 -0.04 4.60
CA ALA A 253 -5.68 -1.34 5.26
C ALA A 253 -7.08 -2.02 5.38
N ASP A 254 -8.11 -1.27 5.76
CA ASP A 254 -9.50 -1.76 5.79
C ASP A 254 -9.95 -2.26 4.40
N LEU A 255 -9.64 -1.50 3.34
CA LEU A 255 -9.96 -1.90 1.97
C LEU A 255 -9.25 -3.20 1.57
N HIS A 256 -7.98 -3.40 1.97
CA HIS A 256 -7.26 -4.66 1.74
C HIS A 256 -7.96 -5.85 2.44
N VAL A 257 -8.35 -5.68 3.71
CA VAL A 257 -9.04 -6.74 4.47
C VAL A 257 -10.42 -7.04 3.88
N LYS A 258 -11.18 -6.03 3.46
CA LYS A 258 -12.47 -6.21 2.77
C LYS A 258 -12.28 -6.93 1.43
N ALA A 259 -11.34 -6.47 0.61
CA ALA A 259 -11.04 -7.06 -0.70
C ALA A 259 -10.53 -8.51 -0.59
N MET A 260 -9.85 -8.85 0.50
CA MET A 260 -9.34 -10.20 0.77
C MET A 260 -10.46 -11.24 0.82
N THR A 261 -11.59 -10.92 1.46
CA THR A 261 -12.66 -11.88 1.76
C THR A 261 -13.91 -11.71 0.92
N HIS A 262 -14.22 -10.49 0.48
CA HIS A 262 -15.47 -10.22 -0.24
C HIS A 262 -15.48 -10.85 -1.63
N SER A 263 -16.58 -11.54 -1.98
CA SER A 263 -16.71 -12.26 -3.26
C SER A 263 -16.63 -11.34 -4.48
N ALA A 264 -17.21 -10.14 -4.40
CA ALA A 264 -17.18 -9.14 -5.47
C ALA A 264 -15.79 -8.52 -5.73
N ALA A 265 -14.77 -8.85 -4.92
CA ALA A 265 -13.42 -8.33 -5.15
C ALA A 265 -12.57 -9.20 -6.07
N LYS A 266 -13.04 -10.42 -6.40
CA LYS A 266 -12.33 -11.32 -7.30
C LYS A 266 -12.21 -10.72 -8.70
N GLY A 267 -10.98 -10.61 -9.20
CA GLY A 267 -10.72 -10.10 -10.54
C GLY A 267 -10.86 -8.59 -10.67
N GLU A 268 -10.91 -7.85 -9.56
CA GLU A 268 -11.23 -6.43 -9.55
C GLU A 268 -10.06 -5.55 -9.13
N ARG A 269 -10.04 -4.32 -9.66
CA ARG A 269 -9.20 -3.22 -9.21
C ARG A 269 -10.05 -2.27 -8.37
N PHE A 270 -9.46 -1.67 -7.33
CA PHE A 270 -10.11 -0.65 -6.50
C PHE A 270 -9.18 0.54 -6.28
N LEU A 271 -9.67 1.74 -6.61
CA LEU A 271 -9.00 2.97 -6.23
C LEU A 271 -9.25 3.26 -4.75
N ALA A 272 -8.17 3.30 -3.97
CA ALA A 272 -8.23 3.76 -2.59
C ALA A 272 -8.05 5.28 -2.57
N THR A 273 -9.16 6.01 -2.62
CA THR A 273 -9.22 7.47 -2.68
C THR A 273 -10.47 8.00 -1.99
N THR A 274 -10.36 9.19 -1.38
CA THR A 274 -11.54 9.92 -0.87
C THR A 274 -12.34 10.61 -1.96
N GLY A 275 -11.75 10.79 -3.16
CA GLY A 275 -12.40 11.38 -4.33
C GLY A 275 -11.70 12.64 -4.81
N GLU A 276 -12.10 13.80 -4.31
CA GLU A 276 -11.57 15.09 -4.74
C GLU A 276 -10.11 15.30 -4.34
N SER A 277 -9.38 15.93 -5.23
CA SER A 277 -7.99 16.33 -5.02
C SER A 277 -7.88 17.65 -4.24
N MET A 278 -6.71 17.90 -3.65
CA MET A 278 -6.39 19.11 -2.90
C MET A 278 -5.09 19.71 -3.41
N TRP A 279 -5.02 21.04 -3.51
CA TRP A 279 -3.79 21.73 -3.85
C TRP A 279 -2.82 21.77 -2.66
N MET A 280 -1.52 21.70 -2.94
CA MET A 280 -0.50 21.72 -1.87
C MET A 280 -0.60 22.96 -0.96
N VAL A 281 -1.04 24.09 -1.48
CA VAL A 281 -1.27 25.30 -0.66
C VAL A 281 -2.45 25.12 0.30
N ASP A 282 -3.47 24.36 -0.07
CA ASP A 282 -4.62 24.10 0.80
C ASP A 282 -4.25 23.07 1.88
N VAL A 283 -3.38 22.11 1.55
CA VAL A 283 -2.73 21.24 2.56
C VAL A 283 -1.95 22.09 3.57
N ALA A 284 -1.17 23.07 3.11
CA ALA A 284 -0.42 23.95 3.99
C ALA A 284 -1.32 24.80 4.92
N ARG A 285 -2.43 25.33 4.38
CA ARG A 285 -3.43 26.07 5.16
C ARG A 285 -4.07 25.19 6.22
N LEU A 286 -4.50 23.99 5.84
CA LEU A 286 -5.06 22.98 6.75
C LEU A 286 -4.11 22.65 7.90
N LEU A 287 -2.83 22.41 7.60
CA LEU A 287 -1.80 22.13 8.62
C LEU A 287 -1.65 23.31 9.59
N ARG A 288 -1.59 24.54 9.10
CA ARG A 288 -1.51 25.73 9.98
C ARG A 288 -2.73 25.91 10.86
N GLU A 289 -3.91 25.65 10.31
CA GLU A 289 -5.18 25.79 11.03
C GLU A 289 -5.34 24.71 12.12
N ARG A 290 -5.10 23.44 11.75
CA ARG A 290 -5.43 22.30 12.63
C ARG A 290 -4.30 21.91 13.58
N ILE A 291 -3.04 22.13 13.21
CA ILE A 291 -1.86 21.81 14.03
C ILE A 291 -1.39 23.03 14.85
N GLY A 292 -1.78 24.23 14.45
CA GLY A 292 -1.51 25.46 15.20
C GLY A 292 -0.01 25.80 15.28
N THR A 293 0.47 26.08 16.50
CA THR A 293 1.84 26.56 16.74
C THR A 293 2.93 25.60 16.27
N ALA A 294 2.70 24.29 16.32
CA ALA A 294 3.67 23.32 15.81
C ALA A 294 3.87 23.38 14.29
N ALA A 295 2.90 23.94 13.54
CA ALA A 295 3.00 24.16 12.10
C ALA A 295 3.46 25.60 11.71
N HIS A 296 4.07 26.36 12.63
CA HIS A 296 4.47 27.75 12.36
C HIS A 296 5.45 27.90 11.19
N LYS A 297 6.28 26.88 10.92
CA LYS A 297 7.22 26.84 9.79
C LYS A 297 6.55 26.56 8.44
N VAL A 298 5.31 26.05 8.41
CA VAL A 298 4.62 25.68 7.17
C VAL A 298 4.33 26.92 6.33
N SER A 299 4.92 26.98 5.14
CA SER A 299 4.72 28.09 4.20
C SER A 299 3.45 27.92 3.37
N THR A 300 2.58 28.92 3.33
CA THR A 300 1.40 28.98 2.47
C THR A 300 1.66 29.73 1.15
N ARG A 301 2.93 30.06 0.86
CA ARG A 301 3.31 30.75 -0.36
C ARG A 301 3.25 29.80 -1.55
N VAL A 302 2.51 30.17 -2.58
CA VAL A 302 2.47 29.41 -3.85
C VAL A 302 3.71 29.75 -4.68
N LEU A 303 4.46 28.73 -5.07
CA LEU A 303 5.61 28.90 -5.95
C LEU A 303 5.15 28.93 -7.41
N PRO A 304 5.56 29.93 -8.20
CA PRO A 304 5.27 29.97 -9.64
C PRO A 304 5.87 28.75 -10.37
N ASN A 305 5.15 28.24 -11.38
CA ASN A 305 5.61 27.05 -12.13
C ASN A 305 7.00 27.22 -12.76
N TRP A 306 7.36 28.46 -13.19
CA TRP A 306 8.68 28.72 -13.76
C TRP A 306 9.83 28.50 -12.76
N VAL A 307 9.60 28.81 -11.48
CA VAL A 307 10.57 28.55 -10.40
C VAL A 307 10.83 27.06 -10.28
N ILE A 308 9.74 26.25 -10.21
CA ILE A 308 9.86 24.79 -10.10
C ILE A 308 10.58 24.21 -11.33
N ARG A 309 10.25 24.69 -12.54
CA ARG A 309 10.93 24.26 -13.78
C ARG A 309 12.40 24.63 -13.79
N TRP A 310 12.76 25.80 -13.27
CA TRP A 310 14.15 26.25 -13.16
C TRP A 310 14.93 25.39 -12.15
N ILE A 311 14.38 25.12 -10.97
CA ILE A 311 14.99 24.24 -9.95
C ILE A 311 15.15 22.82 -10.52
N ALA A 312 14.16 22.29 -11.22
CA ALA A 312 14.19 20.94 -11.81
C ALA A 312 15.28 20.75 -12.86
N ARG A 313 15.79 21.84 -13.51
CA ARG A 313 16.94 21.76 -14.41
C ARG A 313 18.22 21.39 -13.66
N LYS A 314 18.38 21.90 -12.43
CA LYS A 314 19.57 21.71 -11.58
C LYS A 314 19.42 20.53 -10.60
N ASN A 315 18.20 20.18 -10.22
CA ASN A 315 17.91 19.12 -9.25
C ASN A 315 17.09 18.00 -9.91
N PRO A 316 17.70 16.83 -10.21
CA PRO A 316 17.01 15.69 -10.82
C PRO A 316 15.79 15.20 -10.04
N ALA A 317 15.83 15.26 -8.70
CA ALA A 317 14.71 14.83 -7.84
C ALA A 317 13.44 15.66 -8.07
N MET A 318 13.57 16.91 -8.49
CA MET A 318 12.42 17.80 -8.78
C MET A 318 11.85 17.61 -10.19
N ARG A 319 12.53 16.90 -11.09
CA ARG A 319 12.07 16.69 -12.47
C ARG A 319 10.75 15.96 -12.54
N GLY A 320 10.53 14.99 -11.64
CA GLY A 320 9.27 14.24 -11.54
C GLY A 320 8.04 15.09 -11.19
N LEU A 321 8.22 16.29 -10.62
CA LEU A 321 7.14 17.20 -10.28
C LEU A 321 6.67 18.03 -11.49
N VAL A 322 7.51 18.24 -12.48
CA VAL A 322 7.22 19.14 -13.61
C VAL A 322 5.97 18.72 -14.42
N PRO A 323 5.76 17.42 -14.73
CA PRO A 323 4.55 16.97 -15.42
C PRO A 323 3.26 17.14 -14.60
N LEU A 324 3.36 17.24 -13.26
CA LEU A 324 2.23 17.33 -12.34
C LEU A 324 1.78 18.79 -12.10
N LEU A 325 2.55 19.77 -12.56
CA LEU A 325 2.28 21.18 -12.31
C LEU A 325 0.97 21.61 -13.01
N SER A 326 0.02 22.08 -12.21
CA SER A 326 -1.29 22.58 -12.63
C SER A 326 -2.19 21.51 -13.29
N VAL A 327 -1.93 20.24 -13.03
CA VAL A 327 -2.78 19.13 -13.48
C VAL A 327 -3.79 18.78 -12.39
N ASN A 328 -5.05 18.56 -12.78
CA ASN A 328 -6.08 18.05 -11.86
C ASN A 328 -6.09 16.53 -11.90
N MET A 329 -5.96 15.91 -10.73
CA MET A 329 -5.84 14.46 -10.53
C MET A 329 -7.04 13.86 -9.78
N ASN A 330 -8.23 14.45 -9.91
CA ASN A 330 -9.44 13.90 -9.29
C ASN A 330 -9.63 12.42 -9.65
N SER A 331 -10.04 11.64 -8.68
CA SER A 331 -10.25 10.19 -8.83
C SER A 331 -11.53 9.78 -8.09
N SER A 332 -12.14 8.66 -8.49
CA SER A 332 -13.36 8.16 -7.86
C SER A 332 -13.08 6.86 -7.09
N GLY A 333 -13.49 6.82 -5.82
CA GLY A 333 -13.54 5.62 -4.98
C GLY A 333 -14.91 4.93 -4.95
N ASP A 334 -15.82 5.29 -5.85
CA ASP A 334 -17.23 4.84 -5.81
C ASP A 334 -17.38 3.34 -5.98
N LYS A 335 -16.49 2.70 -6.73
CA LYS A 335 -16.51 1.24 -6.91
C LYS A 335 -16.26 0.53 -5.58
N ALA A 336 -15.28 0.95 -4.80
CA ALA A 336 -15.00 0.37 -3.48
C ALA A 336 -16.15 0.61 -2.51
N ARG A 337 -16.75 1.80 -2.52
CA ARG A 337 -17.94 2.13 -1.70
C ARG A 337 -19.11 1.22 -2.05
N ARG A 338 -19.45 1.11 -3.33
CA ARG A 338 -20.61 0.39 -3.82
C ARG A 338 -20.46 -1.13 -3.66
N LEU A 339 -19.32 -1.70 -3.99
CA LEU A 339 -19.14 -3.16 -4.00
C LEU A 339 -18.70 -3.73 -2.66
N LEU A 340 -17.92 -2.99 -1.86
CA LEU A 340 -17.31 -3.49 -0.63
C LEU A 340 -17.81 -2.75 0.63
N GLY A 341 -18.74 -1.79 0.50
CA GLY A 341 -19.19 -0.98 1.62
C GLY A 341 -18.04 -0.20 2.30
N TRP A 342 -17.03 0.20 1.50
CA TRP A 342 -15.87 0.89 2.01
C TRP A 342 -16.16 2.39 2.23
N THR A 343 -15.89 2.89 3.43
CA THR A 343 -16.15 4.27 3.83
C THR A 343 -14.90 4.88 4.44
N PRO A 344 -14.07 5.58 3.63
CA PRO A 344 -12.84 6.18 4.12
C PRO A 344 -13.11 7.43 4.96
N ARG A 345 -12.18 7.74 5.87
CA ARG A 345 -12.07 9.01 6.59
C ARG A 345 -11.87 10.16 5.62
N SER A 346 -12.03 11.38 6.10
CA SER A 346 -11.71 12.58 5.31
C SER A 346 -10.21 12.65 5.00
N ARG A 347 -9.86 13.25 3.89
CA ARG A 347 -8.46 13.53 3.54
C ARG A 347 -7.82 14.51 4.53
N GLU A 348 -8.61 15.43 5.06
CA GLU A 348 -8.21 16.40 6.07
C GLU A 348 -7.74 15.67 7.34
N ASP A 349 -8.54 14.73 7.85
CA ASP A 349 -8.17 13.93 9.03
C ASP A 349 -6.94 13.05 8.78
N ALA A 350 -6.78 12.52 7.57
CA ALA A 350 -5.60 11.75 7.19
C ALA A 350 -4.31 12.61 7.22
N ILE A 351 -4.36 13.83 6.67
CA ILE A 351 -3.24 14.77 6.64
C ILE A 351 -2.89 15.23 8.08
N VAL A 352 -3.90 15.57 8.88
CA VAL A 352 -3.72 15.98 10.28
C VAL A 352 -3.10 14.85 11.10
N ALA A 353 -3.63 13.62 11.00
CA ALA A 353 -3.08 12.46 11.71
C ALA A 353 -1.61 12.14 11.31
N THR A 354 -1.23 12.44 10.06
CA THR A 354 0.17 12.36 9.64
C THR A 354 1.03 13.34 10.43
N ALA A 355 0.66 14.63 10.45
CA ALA A 355 1.42 15.66 11.13
C ALA A 355 1.51 15.41 12.65
N GLU A 356 0.40 15.06 13.29
CA GLU A 356 0.35 14.71 14.71
C GLU A 356 1.28 13.55 15.06
N SER A 357 1.32 12.49 14.24
CA SER A 357 2.20 11.35 14.49
C SER A 357 3.67 11.68 14.27
N LEU A 358 4.00 12.53 13.29
CA LEU A 358 5.37 13.03 13.10
C LEU A 358 5.85 13.84 14.30
N ILE A 359 4.98 14.68 14.89
CA ILE A 359 5.27 15.44 16.10
C ILE A 359 5.45 14.49 17.29
N ARG A 360 4.49 13.59 17.53
CA ARG A 360 4.49 12.66 18.66
C ARG A 360 5.74 11.77 18.70
N LEU A 361 6.22 11.35 17.54
CA LEU A 361 7.40 10.48 17.41
C LEU A 361 8.71 11.26 17.25
N ASP A 362 8.68 12.60 17.41
CA ASP A 362 9.85 13.49 17.28
C ASP A 362 10.62 13.29 15.95
N LEU A 363 9.87 13.17 14.85
CA LEU A 363 10.42 12.92 13.51
C LEU A 363 10.60 14.20 12.68
N LEU A 364 10.24 15.36 13.22
CA LEU A 364 10.46 16.66 12.58
C LEU A 364 11.86 17.20 12.91
N ASN A 365 12.48 17.93 11.97
CA ASN A 365 13.78 18.54 12.19
C ASN A 365 13.68 19.62 13.28
N THR A 366 14.41 19.45 14.36
CA THR A 366 14.57 20.49 15.37
C THR A 366 15.46 21.61 14.83
N SER A 367 15.30 22.83 15.34
CA SER A 367 16.11 23.99 14.90
C SER A 367 17.62 23.82 15.15
N LYS A 368 18.04 22.77 15.84
CA LYS A 368 19.47 22.42 16.07
C LYS A 368 20.08 21.67 14.87
N ASP A 369 19.28 20.86 14.14
CA ASP A 369 19.79 20.06 13.00
C ASP A 369 19.96 20.91 11.74
N ALA A 370 19.14 21.97 11.59
CA ALA A 370 19.25 22.89 10.46
C ALA A 370 20.54 23.72 10.45
N ALA A 371 21.28 23.77 11.56
CA ALA A 371 22.58 24.46 11.66
C ALA A 371 23.77 23.56 11.28
N GLN A 372 23.60 22.24 11.18
CA GLN A 372 24.66 21.28 10.83
C GLN A 372 24.63 20.79 9.38
N GLU A 373 23.51 20.95 8.67
CA GLU A 373 23.43 20.72 7.22
C GLU A 373 23.75 22.00 6.43
N GLY A 374 24.97 22.50 6.57
CA GLY A 374 25.57 23.45 5.65
C GLY A 374 25.76 22.79 4.27
N PRO A 375 25.83 23.54 3.15
CA PRO A 375 25.89 22.98 1.82
C PRO A 375 27.24 22.27 1.59
N GLY A 376 27.24 20.96 1.71
CA GLY A 376 28.34 20.11 1.29
C GLY A 376 29.10 19.41 2.41
N THR A 377 28.63 18.21 2.79
CA THR A 377 29.51 17.05 3.04
C THR A 377 28.66 15.79 2.98
N SER A 378 28.67 15.17 1.82
CA SER A 378 28.35 13.74 1.68
C SER A 378 29.49 12.98 2.35
N SER A 379 29.28 12.49 3.56
CA SER A 379 30.18 11.53 4.21
C SER A 379 29.66 10.12 3.95
N MET A 380 30.47 9.36 3.23
CA MET A 380 30.44 7.90 3.14
C MET A 380 30.33 7.25 4.51
N ARG A 381 29.35 6.41 4.70
CA ARG A 381 29.48 5.10 5.38
C ARG A 381 28.31 4.19 5.00
#